data_0e6cbeb14081753bd61014b558f0ec48
#
_entry.id   0e6cbeb14081753bd61014b558f0ec48
#
_cell.length_a   1.000
_cell.length_b   1.000
_cell.length_c   1.000
_cell.angle_alpha   90.00
_cell.angle_beta   90.00
_cell.angle_gamma   90.00
#
_symmetry.space_group_name_H-M   'P 1'
#
loop_
_entity.id
_entity.type
_entity.pdbx_description
1 polymer ?
#
loop_
_entity_poly.entity_id
_entity_poly.type
_entity_poly.pdbx_seq_one_letter_code
_entity_poly.pdbx_strand_id
1 'polypeptide(L)'
;EIPADIVFEDEHVLAFRDIHPQAPVHVLFIPKKAVATLNDVAPCDAELLGRLMLAAADYARLEGFAEQGYRVVMNCNRDGGQSVYHIHLHLLAGRQLTWPPG
;
A
#
# COMPACT_ATOMS: atom_id res chain seq x y z
N GLU A 1 -8.16 4.66 -14.60
CA GLU A 1 -8.18 6.02 -14.05
C GLU A 1 -6.80 6.40 -13.53
N ILE A 2 -6.37 7.62 -13.82
CA ILE A 2 -5.03 8.08 -13.47
C ILE A 2 -5.05 8.67 -12.06
N PRO A 3 -4.20 8.16 -11.14
CA PRO A 3 -4.11 8.74 -9.81
C PRO A 3 -3.66 10.20 -9.88
N ALA A 4 -4.27 11.06 -9.05
CA ALA A 4 -4.04 12.49 -9.11
C ALA A 4 -2.77 12.94 -8.38
N ASP A 5 -2.27 12.16 -7.40
CA ASP A 5 -1.23 12.63 -6.50
C ASP A 5 -0.17 11.54 -6.28
N ILE A 6 0.65 11.36 -7.32
CA ILE A 6 1.69 10.34 -7.32
C ILE A 6 2.85 10.81 -6.43
N VAL A 7 3.29 9.94 -5.51
CA VAL A 7 4.41 10.24 -4.61
C VAL A 7 5.65 9.41 -4.92
N PHE A 8 5.49 8.32 -5.70
CA PHE A 8 6.61 7.45 -6.04
C PHE A 8 6.24 6.63 -7.27
N GLU A 9 7.21 6.39 -8.12
CA GLU A 9 7.01 5.51 -9.27
C GLU A 9 8.35 4.95 -9.70
N ASP A 10 8.40 3.63 -9.96
CA ASP A 10 9.52 3.01 -10.64
C ASP A 10 9.00 2.02 -11.67
N GLU A 11 9.85 1.12 -12.13
CA GLU A 11 9.51 0.16 -13.18
C GLU A 11 8.36 -0.77 -12.77
N HIS A 12 8.23 -1.07 -11.48
CA HIS A 12 7.33 -2.12 -10.99
C HIS A 12 6.20 -1.60 -10.12
N VAL A 13 6.38 -0.45 -9.47
CA VAL A 13 5.49 0.05 -8.42
C VAL A 13 5.09 1.48 -8.70
N LEU A 14 3.82 1.78 -8.45
CA LEU A 14 3.28 3.14 -8.46
C LEU A 14 2.68 3.42 -7.09
N ALA A 15 2.97 4.57 -6.51
CA ALA A 15 2.40 4.97 -5.22
C ALA A 15 1.77 6.35 -5.31
N PHE A 16 0.61 6.51 -4.68
CA PHE A 16 -0.12 7.77 -4.71
C PHE A 16 -0.95 7.93 -3.44
N ARG A 17 -1.29 9.18 -3.12
CA ARG A 17 -2.09 9.47 -1.92
C ARG A 17 -3.52 9.03 -2.12
N ASP A 18 -4.11 8.45 -1.07
CA ASP A 18 -5.52 8.08 -1.07
C ASP A 18 -6.36 9.36 -1.03
N ILE A 19 -7.41 9.42 -1.87
CA ILE A 19 -8.29 10.59 -1.93
C ILE A 19 -9.27 10.65 -0.75
N HIS A 20 -9.39 9.55 0.00
CA HIS A 20 -10.21 9.47 1.22
C HIS A 20 -9.34 8.99 2.38
N PRO A 21 -8.37 9.81 2.82
CA PRO A 21 -7.37 9.34 3.78
C PRO A 21 -7.99 8.99 5.13
N GLN A 22 -7.53 7.87 5.69
CA GLN A 22 -7.95 7.38 6.99
C GLN A 22 -6.93 7.70 8.08
N ALA A 23 -5.87 8.41 7.71
CA ALA A 23 -4.81 8.86 8.61
C ALA A 23 -4.16 10.09 7.97
N PRO A 24 -3.41 10.91 8.73
CA PRO A 24 -2.69 12.05 8.14
C PRO A 24 -1.77 11.66 6.98
N VAL A 25 -1.19 10.45 7.04
CA VAL A 25 -0.49 9.87 5.88
C VAL A 25 -1.25 8.63 5.49
N HIS A 26 -1.72 8.58 4.25
CA HIS A 26 -2.40 7.40 3.71
C HIS A 26 -2.01 7.29 2.23
N VAL A 27 -1.10 6.37 1.94
CA VAL A 27 -0.54 6.18 0.60
C VAL A 27 -0.83 4.76 0.14
N LEU A 28 -1.18 4.60 -1.13
CA LEU A 28 -1.43 3.31 -1.74
C LEU A 28 -0.24 2.95 -2.63
N PHE A 29 0.27 1.74 -2.46
CA PHE A 29 1.35 1.19 -3.29
C PHE A 29 0.78 0.07 -4.13
N ILE A 30 0.80 0.22 -5.45
CA ILE A 30 0.24 -0.76 -6.38
C ILE A 30 1.33 -1.29 -7.30
N PRO A 31 1.24 -2.59 -7.68
CA PRO A 31 2.11 -3.10 -8.73
C PRO A 31 1.60 -2.62 -10.09
N LYS A 32 2.50 -2.41 -11.03
CA LYS A 32 2.10 -2.10 -12.40
C LYS A 32 1.53 -3.32 -13.11
N LYS A 33 1.91 -4.53 -12.66
CA LYS A 33 1.32 -5.77 -13.12
C LYS A 33 -0.10 -5.90 -12.57
N ALA A 34 -1.04 -6.30 -13.42
CA ALA A 34 -2.43 -6.47 -13.01
C ALA A 34 -2.61 -7.78 -12.24
N VAL A 35 -2.97 -7.68 -10.96
CA VAL A 35 -3.30 -8.82 -10.09
C VAL A 35 -4.52 -8.41 -9.27
N ALA A 36 -5.60 -9.18 -9.37
CA ALA A 36 -6.88 -8.75 -8.79
C ALA A 36 -6.87 -8.85 -7.26
N THR A 37 -6.46 -9.98 -6.70
CA THR A 37 -6.47 -10.19 -5.25
C THR A 37 -5.20 -10.91 -4.81
N LEU A 38 -4.96 -10.89 -3.49
CA LEU A 38 -3.85 -11.62 -2.91
C LEU A 38 -3.95 -13.12 -3.18
N ASN A 39 -5.16 -13.65 -3.35
CA ASN A 39 -5.36 -15.06 -3.67
C ASN A 39 -4.90 -15.42 -5.08
N ASP A 40 -4.69 -14.44 -5.93
CA ASP A 40 -4.29 -14.66 -7.32
C ASP A 40 -2.78 -14.55 -7.54
N VAL A 41 -2.01 -14.22 -6.50
CA VAL A 41 -0.56 -14.16 -6.63
C VAL A 41 0.02 -15.56 -6.69
N ALA A 42 1.11 -15.70 -7.41
CA ALA A 42 1.82 -16.96 -7.60
C ALA A 42 3.23 -16.86 -7.02
N PRO A 43 3.95 -17.99 -6.87
CA PRO A 43 5.34 -17.91 -6.39
C PRO A 43 6.23 -16.99 -7.21
N CYS A 44 5.97 -16.85 -8.51
CA CYS A 44 6.76 -15.93 -9.35
C CYS A 44 6.51 -14.47 -9.02
N ASP A 45 5.47 -14.14 -8.22
CA ASP A 45 5.18 -12.78 -7.79
C ASP A 45 5.82 -12.43 -6.45
N ALA A 46 6.64 -13.32 -5.88
CA ALA A 46 7.24 -13.07 -4.57
C ALA A 46 8.10 -11.80 -4.56
N GLU A 47 8.89 -11.59 -5.60
CA GLU A 47 9.70 -10.39 -5.69
C GLU A 47 8.83 -9.14 -5.82
N LEU A 48 7.76 -9.21 -6.59
CA LEU A 48 6.85 -8.08 -6.75
C LEU A 48 6.23 -7.67 -5.42
N LEU A 49 5.76 -8.65 -4.64
CA LEU A 49 5.21 -8.36 -3.31
C LEU A 49 6.26 -7.75 -2.39
N GLY A 50 7.48 -8.26 -2.44
CA GLY A 50 8.60 -7.69 -1.68
C GLY A 50 8.88 -6.25 -2.09
N ARG A 51 8.80 -5.93 -3.38
CA ARG A 51 9.02 -4.56 -3.87
C ARG A 51 7.97 -3.59 -3.34
N LEU A 52 6.71 -4.03 -3.22
CA LEU A 52 5.67 -3.20 -2.61
C LEU A 52 6.01 -2.86 -1.16
N MET A 53 6.41 -3.86 -0.38
CA MET A 53 6.78 -3.68 1.02
C MET A 53 8.02 -2.80 1.16
N LEU A 54 9.04 -3.02 0.33
CA LEU A 54 10.25 -2.21 0.37
C LEU A 54 9.98 -0.76 -0.02
N ALA A 55 9.14 -0.54 -1.02
CA ALA A 55 8.78 0.82 -1.42
C ALA A 55 8.08 1.56 -0.28
N ALA A 56 7.18 0.87 0.44
CA ALA A 56 6.50 1.47 1.59
C ALA A 56 7.50 1.82 2.70
N ALA A 57 8.41 0.92 3.01
CA ALA A 57 9.42 1.15 4.05
C ALA A 57 10.36 2.31 3.66
N ASP A 58 10.78 2.36 2.39
CA ASP A 58 11.62 3.44 1.90
C ASP A 58 10.92 4.78 1.97
N TYR A 59 9.64 4.82 1.59
CA TYR A 59 8.84 6.04 1.66
C TYR A 59 8.78 6.56 3.10
N ALA A 60 8.55 5.66 4.06
CA ALA A 60 8.50 6.04 5.47
C ALA A 60 9.81 6.67 5.95
N ARG A 61 10.95 6.09 5.53
CA ARG A 61 12.25 6.63 5.89
C ARG A 61 12.48 8.01 5.27
N LEU A 62 12.17 8.13 3.97
CA LEU A 62 12.39 9.39 3.24
C LEU A 62 11.51 10.51 3.77
N GLU A 63 10.27 10.21 4.16
CA GLU A 63 9.34 11.22 4.67
C GLU A 63 9.49 11.46 6.17
N GLY A 64 10.34 10.70 6.85
CA GLY A 64 10.74 10.99 8.22
C GLY A 64 9.84 10.47 9.31
N PHE A 65 8.91 9.54 9.02
CA PHE A 65 8.02 9.00 10.05
C PHE A 65 8.30 7.55 10.42
N ALA A 66 9.41 6.97 9.92
CA ALA A 66 9.73 5.57 10.18
C ALA A 66 9.90 5.28 11.66
N GLU A 67 10.53 6.22 12.43
CA GLU A 67 10.78 6.02 13.85
C GLU A 67 9.50 6.00 14.69
N GLN A 68 8.54 6.87 14.37
CA GLN A 68 7.25 6.87 15.05
C GLN A 68 6.44 5.63 14.69
N GLY A 69 6.66 5.09 13.51
CA GLY A 69 6.00 3.89 13.08
C GLY A 69 4.83 4.13 12.12
N TYR A 70 4.41 3.06 11.51
CA TYR A 70 3.35 3.09 10.51
C TYR A 70 2.76 1.69 10.39
N ARG A 71 1.64 1.60 9.69
CA ARG A 71 1.00 0.31 9.44
C ARG A 71 0.86 0.12 7.94
N VAL A 72 1.09 -1.11 7.48
CA VAL A 72 0.77 -1.49 6.11
C VAL A 72 -0.32 -2.55 6.13
N VAL A 73 -1.25 -2.46 5.18
CA VAL A 73 -2.41 -3.34 5.10
C VAL A 73 -2.66 -3.69 3.64
N MET A 74 -2.90 -4.97 3.36
CA MET A 74 -3.41 -5.40 2.06
C MET A 74 -4.69 -6.19 2.30
N ASN A 75 -5.83 -5.67 1.85
CA ASN A 75 -7.12 -6.31 2.00
C ASN A 75 -7.34 -7.31 0.88
N CYS A 76 -8.06 -8.40 1.17
CA CYS A 76 -8.36 -9.42 0.18
C CYS A 76 -9.83 -9.78 0.26
N ASN A 77 -10.54 -9.55 -0.83
CA ASN A 77 -11.95 -9.91 -1.01
C ASN A 77 -12.90 -9.23 -0.02
N ARG A 78 -14.15 -9.73 0.03
CA ARG A 78 -15.25 -9.05 0.73
C ARG A 78 -14.98 -8.86 2.22
N ASP A 79 -14.61 -9.93 2.92
CA ASP A 79 -14.45 -9.86 4.38
C ASP A 79 -13.22 -9.06 4.78
N GLY A 80 -12.25 -8.92 3.89
CA GLY A 80 -11.10 -8.05 4.11
C GLY A 80 -11.38 -6.60 3.78
N GLY A 81 -12.50 -6.29 3.14
CA GLY A 81 -12.85 -4.93 2.78
C GLY A 81 -12.21 -4.43 1.49
N GLN A 82 -11.85 -5.35 0.60
CA GLN A 82 -11.28 -4.95 -0.68
C GLN A 82 -12.35 -4.34 -1.57
N SER A 83 -12.15 -3.10 -2.00
CA SER A 83 -13.11 -2.39 -2.84
C SER A 83 -12.66 -2.25 -4.28
N VAL A 84 -11.35 -2.26 -4.52
CA VAL A 84 -10.77 -2.17 -5.87
C VAL A 84 -9.98 -3.46 -6.14
N TYR A 85 -10.29 -4.11 -7.28
CA TYR A 85 -9.70 -5.42 -7.59
C TYR A 85 -8.47 -5.29 -8.46
N HIS A 86 -7.50 -4.59 -7.89
CA HIS A 86 -6.10 -4.53 -8.26
C HIS A 86 -5.38 -4.44 -6.93
N ILE A 87 -4.53 -5.39 -6.60
CA ILE A 87 -3.94 -5.43 -5.25
C ILE A 87 -3.24 -4.11 -4.94
N HIS A 88 -3.38 -3.69 -3.68
CA HIS A 88 -2.74 -2.45 -3.24
C HIS A 88 -2.40 -2.56 -1.76
N LEU A 89 -1.25 -2.00 -1.41
CA LEU A 89 -0.77 -1.96 -0.05
C LEU A 89 -1.05 -0.57 0.50
N HIS A 90 -1.88 -0.48 1.54
CA HIS A 90 -2.11 0.77 2.24
C HIS A 90 -0.96 1.02 3.20
N LEU A 91 -0.44 2.24 3.23
CA LEU A 91 0.46 2.70 4.28
C LEU A 91 -0.25 3.81 5.04
N LEU A 92 -0.39 3.63 6.34
CA LEU A 92 -1.10 4.55 7.24
C LEU A 92 -0.14 5.02 8.32
N ALA A 93 -0.07 6.33 8.53
CA ALA A 93 0.84 6.90 9.52
C ALA A 93 0.36 8.27 9.98
N GLY A 94 1.02 8.83 10.98
CA GLY A 94 0.75 10.19 11.45
C GLY A 94 -0.20 10.26 12.62
N ARG A 95 -0.68 9.13 13.12
CA ARG A 95 -1.47 9.05 14.34
C ARG A 95 -1.28 7.69 15.00
N GLN A 96 -1.68 7.55 16.24
CA GLN A 96 -1.67 6.26 16.92
C GLN A 96 -2.76 5.37 16.30
N LEU A 97 -2.35 4.25 15.74
CA LEU A 97 -3.26 3.24 15.22
C LEU A 97 -3.49 2.20 16.30
N THR A 98 -4.72 1.74 16.41
CA THR A 98 -5.10 0.86 17.54
C THR A 98 -5.11 -0.61 17.12
N TRP A 99 -5.22 -1.47 18.12
CA TRP A 99 -5.33 -2.90 17.92
C TRP A 99 -6.53 -3.42 18.72
N PRO A 100 -7.37 -4.29 18.16
CA PRO A 100 -7.29 -4.92 16.83
C PRO A 100 -7.55 -3.93 15.68
N PRO A 101 -7.09 -4.29 14.47
CA PRO A 101 -7.08 -3.35 13.34
C PRO A 101 -8.43 -3.10 12.68
N GLY A 102 -9.45 -3.83 13.06
CA GLY A 102 -10.75 -3.66 12.43
C GLY A 102 -11.93 -3.72 13.35
#